data_ac8c44b864493ab52ce960f4deaace6c
#
_entry.id   ac8c44b864493ab52ce960f4deaace6c
#
_cell.length_a   1.000
_cell.length_b   1.000
_cell.length_c   1.000
_cell.angle_alpha   90.00
_cell.angle_beta   90.00
_cell.angle_gamma   90.00
#
_symmetry.space_group_name_H-M   'P 1'
#
loop_
_entity.id
_entity.type
_entity.pdbx_description
1 polymer ?
#
loop_
_entity_poly.entity_id
_entity_poly.type
_entity_poly.pdbx_seq_one_letter_code
_entity_poly.pdbx_strand_id
1 'polypeptide(L)'
;MIEIRFHGRGGQGAVVASKVLAVAFFHEGFYVQSFPAFGVERRGAPVMAFLRVDREPIQLRVNIYKPDHIIVLDPTLMGAVDVTSGLKPNGWILINSGHPPETFNDLKNFRIATVDATSIAIRNSLGSRTNPIVNTAILGAFSKVSGLVGIDSIALSIREETPGKKNENAKAAREAYQEVKTA
;
A
#
# COMPACT_ATOMS: atom_id res chain seq x y z
N MET A 1 4.13 -8.74 -16.03
CA MET A 1 4.70 -7.90 -14.95
C MET A 1 3.61 -6.99 -14.39
N ILE A 2 3.49 -6.90 -13.07
CA ILE A 2 2.57 -6.02 -12.33
C ILE A 2 3.42 -4.95 -11.65
N GLU A 3 3.00 -3.70 -11.73
CA GLU A 3 3.70 -2.55 -11.18
C GLU A 3 2.80 -1.80 -10.19
N ILE A 4 3.26 -1.62 -8.95
CA ILE A 4 2.51 -0.99 -7.87
C ILE A 4 3.30 0.21 -7.36
N ARG A 5 2.61 1.35 -7.20
CA ARG A 5 3.18 2.58 -6.67
C ARG A 5 2.52 2.95 -5.35
N PHE A 6 3.36 3.20 -4.35
CA PHE A 6 2.96 3.64 -3.03
C PHE A 6 3.21 5.13 -2.89
N HIS A 7 2.24 5.84 -2.37
CA HIS A 7 2.36 7.25 -2.01
C HIS A 7 2.18 7.42 -0.50
N GLY A 8 3.10 8.11 0.13
CA GLY A 8 3.07 8.40 1.55
C GLY A 8 3.87 9.66 1.88
N ARG A 9 4.01 9.96 3.17
CA ARG A 9 4.94 10.98 3.64
C ARG A 9 6.15 10.32 4.29
N GLY A 10 7.28 11.00 4.29
CA GLY A 10 8.48 10.55 4.99
C GLY A 10 8.16 10.22 6.45
N GLY A 11 8.49 8.98 6.86
CA GLY A 11 8.16 8.43 8.17
C GLY A 11 6.89 7.59 8.27
N GLN A 12 6.04 7.53 7.24
CA GLN A 12 4.83 6.69 7.23
C GLN A 12 5.07 5.24 6.79
N GLY A 13 6.28 4.90 6.36
CA GLY A 13 6.67 3.54 6.04
C GLY A 13 6.20 3.02 4.67
N ALA A 14 6.11 3.88 3.65
CA ALA A 14 5.79 3.45 2.28
C ALA A 14 6.78 2.41 1.73
N VAL A 15 8.08 2.59 2.00
CA VAL A 15 9.13 1.63 1.62
C VAL A 15 8.97 0.30 2.37
N VAL A 16 8.61 0.36 3.66
CA VAL A 16 8.34 -0.86 4.46
C VAL A 16 7.12 -1.59 3.89
N ALA A 17 6.03 -0.87 3.58
CA ALA A 17 4.84 -1.46 2.95
C ALA A 17 5.18 -2.17 1.64
N SER A 18 5.95 -1.52 0.76
CA SER A 18 6.34 -2.12 -0.52
C SER A 18 7.22 -3.36 -0.34
N LYS A 19 8.12 -3.36 0.65
CA LYS A 19 8.96 -4.52 0.98
C LYS A 19 8.14 -5.69 1.53
N VAL A 20 7.26 -5.43 2.50
CA VAL A 20 6.37 -6.46 3.07
C VAL A 20 5.50 -7.10 1.98
N LEU A 21 4.93 -6.27 1.10
CA LEU A 21 4.13 -6.79 -0.01
C LEU A 21 4.97 -7.59 -1.00
N ALA A 22 6.22 -7.18 -1.26
CA ALA A 22 7.16 -7.93 -2.09
C ALA A 22 7.41 -9.33 -1.52
N VAL A 23 7.68 -9.45 -0.22
CA VAL A 23 7.90 -10.74 0.46
C VAL A 23 6.65 -11.62 0.37
N ALA A 24 5.44 -11.05 0.50
CA ALA A 24 4.20 -11.82 0.34
C ALA A 24 4.06 -12.41 -1.08
N PHE A 25 4.35 -11.64 -2.12
CA PHE A 25 4.37 -12.16 -3.48
C PHE A 25 5.49 -13.20 -3.72
N PHE A 26 6.65 -13.00 -3.09
CA PHE A 26 7.75 -13.97 -3.16
C PHE A 26 7.34 -15.33 -2.56
N HIS A 27 6.63 -15.35 -1.45
CA HIS A 27 6.07 -16.58 -0.88
C HIS A 27 5.09 -17.31 -1.83
N GLU A 28 4.46 -16.59 -2.75
CA GLU A 28 3.58 -17.16 -3.78
C GLU A 28 4.32 -17.50 -5.08
N GLY A 29 5.66 -17.48 -5.06
CA GLY A 29 6.50 -17.92 -6.17
C GLY A 29 6.71 -16.90 -7.29
N PHE A 30 6.54 -15.60 -7.00
CA PHE A 30 6.86 -14.53 -7.93
C PHE A 30 8.29 -14.00 -7.76
N TYR A 31 8.86 -13.49 -8.84
CA TYR A 31 9.99 -12.59 -8.78
C TYR A 31 9.52 -11.19 -8.40
N VAL A 32 10.25 -10.53 -7.52
CA VAL A 32 9.86 -9.25 -6.96
C VAL A 32 11.01 -8.25 -6.96
N GLN A 33 10.69 -6.97 -7.10
CA GLN A 33 11.64 -5.88 -6.98
C GLN A 33 10.97 -4.72 -6.25
N SER A 34 11.39 -4.44 -5.01
CA SER A 34 10.90 -3.32 -4.20
C SER A 34 12.02 -2.29 -4.00
N PHE A 35 11.71 -1.02 -4.22
CA PHE A 35 12.69 0.07 -4.11
C PHE A 35 12.00 1.42 -3.83
N PRO A 36 12.67 2.36 -3.13
CA PRO A 36 12.17 3.72 -2.96
C PRO A 36 12.33 4.53 -4.25
N ALA A 37 11.54 5.57 -4.42
CA ALA A 37 11.88 6.63 -5.37
C ALA A 37 13.12 7.36 -4.84
N PHE A 38 14.13 7.47 -5.68
CA PHE A 38 15.35 8.20 -5.33
C PHE A 38 15.07 9.71 -5.28
N GLY A 39 15.42 10.36 -4.18
CA GLY A 39 15.23 11.79 -3.96
C GLY A 39 15.67 12.22 -2.56
N VAL A 40 15.54 13.51 -2.27
CA VAL A 40 15.83 14.03 -0.93
C VAL A 40 14.65 13.73 -0.01
N GLU A 41 14.71 12.62 0.70
CA GLU A 41 13.70 12.24 1.68
C GLU A 41 13.79 13.17 2.91
N ARG A 42 12.70 13.88 3.21
CA ARG A 42 12.53 14.65 4.45
C ARG A 42 11.29 14.15 5.17
N ARG A 43 11.34 14.14 6.50
CA ARG A 43 10.17 13.79 7.32
C ARG A 43 8.97 14.66 6.94
N GLY A 44 7.82 14.02 6.67
CA GLY A 44 6.59 14.70 6.26
C GLY A 44 6.50 15.11 4.78
N ALA A 45 7.61 15.11 4.03
CA ALA A 45 7.58 15.37 2.59
C ALA A 45 6.94 14.20 1.82
N PRO A 46 6.32 14.45 0.64
CA PRO A 46 5.83 13.39 -0.22
C PRO A 46 6.95 12.41 -0.59
N VAL A 47 6.70 11.11 -0.43
CA VAL A 47 7.60 10.03 -0.81
C VAL A 47 6.86 8.97 -1.61
N MET A 48 7.58 8.30 -2.50
CA MET A 48 7.06 7.16 -3.26
C MET A 48 7.93 5.93 -3.01
N ALA A 49 7.28 4.76 -3.04
CA ALA A 49 7.96 3.49 -3.13
C ALA A 49 7.33 2.66 -4.26
N PHE A 50 8.08 1.75 -4.79
CA PHE A 50 7.72 0.97 -5.96
C PHE A 50 7.85 -0.52 -5.68
N LEU A 51 6.96 -1.29 -6.29
CA LEU A 51 7.02 -2.75 -6.31
C LEU A 51 6.73 -3.25 -7.71
N ARG A 52 7.61 -4.11 -8.23
CA ARG A 52 7.39 -4.93 -9.42
C ARG A 52 7.24 -6.38 -9.02
N VAL A 53 6.33 -7.05 -9.69
CA VAL A 53 6.03 -8.48 -9.50
C VAL A 53 5.92 -9.14 -10.86
N ASP A 54 6.61 -10.26 -11.08
CA ASP A 54 6.51 -11.01 -12.33
C ASP A 54 6.68 -12.52 -12.09
N ARG A 55 6.31 -13.33 -13.07
CA ARG A 55 6.62 -14.78 -13.10
C ARG A 55 8.04 -15.05 -13.60
N GLU A 56 8.67 -14.07 -14.23
CA GLU A 56 10.03 -14.15 -14.78
C GLU A 56 10.98 -13.17 -14.06
N PRO A 57 12.30 -13.38 -14.09
CA PRO A 57 13.27 -12.49 -13.47
C PRO A 57 13.18 -11.06 -14.00
N ILE A 58 13.12 -10.08 -13.06
CA ILE A 58 12.94 -8.67 -13.39
C ILE A 58 14.30 -7.99 -13.65
N GLN A 59 14.51 -7.51 -14.88
CA GLN A 59 15.73 -6.85 -15.30
C GLN A 59 15.66 -5.30 -15.26
N LEU A 60 14.44 -4.73 -15.15
CA LEU A 60 14.22 -3.28 -15.18
C LEU A 60 14.79 -2.59 -13.95
N ARG A 61 15.44 -1.42 -14.15
CA ARG A 61 16.03 -0.60 -13.07
C ARG A 61 15.65 0.88 -13.19
N VAL A 62 14.41 1.15 -13.56
CA VAL A 62 13.85 2.50 -13.71
C VAL A 62 12.67 2.67 -12.78
N ASN A 63 12.28 3.92 -12.49
CA ASN A 63 11.06 4.21 -11.72
C ASN A 63 9.81 3.69 -12.44
N ILE A 64 8.74 3.47 -11.68
CA ILE A 64 7.44 3.07 -12.21
C ILE A 64 6.66 4.33 -12.59
N TYR A 65 6.52 4.58 -13.89
CA TYR A 65 5.77 5.72 -14.43
C TYR A 65 4.32 5.35 -14.79
N LYS A 66 4.05 4.07 -15.11
CA LYS A 66 2.72 3.58 -15.51
C LYS A 66 2.31 2.41 -14.61
N PRO A 67 1.92 2.68 -13.33
CA PRO A 67 1.55 1.62 -12.41
C PRO A 67 0.24 0.92 -12.82
N ASP A 68 0.13 -0.36 -12.46
CA ASP A 68 -1.12 -1.12 -12.54
C ASP A 68 -2.03 -0.80 -11.34
N HIS A 69 -1.44 -0.52 -10.17
CA HIS A 69 -2.18 -0.17 -8.96
C HIS A 69 -1.45 0.92 -8.16
N ILE A 70 -2.22 1.68 -7.39
CA ILE A 70 -1.72 2.75 -6.53
C ILE A 70 -2.24 2.53 -5.12
N ILE A 71 -1.36 2.71 -4.14
CA ILE A 71 -1.69 2.69 -2.71
C ILE A 71 -1.31 4.03 -2.10
N VAL A 72 -2.28 4.72 -1.50
CA VAL A 72 -2.13 6.04 -0.88
C VAL A 72 -2.25 5.90 0.64
N LEU A 73 -1.12 6.05 1.34
CA LEU A 73 -1.07 5.95 2.81
C LEU A 73 -1.61 7.21 3.50
N ASP A 74 -1.52 8.36 2.82
CA ASP A 74 -1.97 9.65 3.34
C ASP A 74 -2.81 10.38 2.28
N PRO A 75 -4.14 10.47 2.46
CA PRO A 75 -5.03 11.11 1.49
C PRO A 75 -4.76 12.61 1.30
N THR A 76 -4.11 13.29 2.26
CA THR A 76 -3.76 14.71 2.13
C THR A 76 -2.74 14.97 1.01
N LEU A 77 -2.04 13.93 0.54
CA LEU A 77 -1.13 14.03 -0.60
C LEU A 77 -1.84 14.35 -1.91
N MET A 78 -3.12 13.94 -2.06
CA MET A 78 -3.85 14.14 -3.31
C MET A 78 -4.12 15.61 -3.63
N GLY A 79 -4.06 16.49 -2.64
CA GLY A 79 -4.08 17.93 -2.85
C GLY A 79 -2.73 18.57 -3.25
N ALA A 80 -1.63 17.81 -3.12
CA ALA A 80 -0.28 18.31 -3.34
C ALA A 80 0.43 17.67 -4.54
N VAL A 81 0.09 16.42 -4.88
CA VAL A 81 0.69 15.67 -5.97
C VAL A 81 -0.38 14.89 -6.73
N ASP A 82 -0.22 14.77 -8.04
CA ASP A 82 -1.07 13.91 -8.86
C ASP A 82 -0.69 12.43 -8.61
N VAL A 83 -1.36 11.81 -7.64
CA VAL A 83 -1.15 10.39 -7.31
C VAL A 83 -1.60 9.46 -8.43
N THR A 84 -2.46 9.91 -9.34
CA THR A 84 -3.05 9.10 -10.42
C THR A 84 -2.20 9.05 -11.68
N SER A 85 -1.20 9.92 -11.77
CA SER A 85 -0.37 10.07 -12.96
C SER A 85 0.13 8.71 -13.50
N GLY A 86 -0.23 8.40 -14.74
CA GLY A 86 0.17 7.18 -15.43
C GLY A 86 -0.54 5.90 -15.01
N LEU A 87 -1.52 5.93 -14.11
CA LEU A 87 -2.28 4.73 -13.73
C LEU A 87 -2.91 4.09 -14.96
N LYS A 88 -2.66 2.79 -15.14
CA LYS A 88 -3.21 2.02 -16.26
C LYS A 88 -4.74 1.84 -16.11
N PRO A 89 -5.47 1.64 -17.21
CA PRO A 89 -6.90 1.32 -17.17
C PRO A 89 -7.18 0.10 -16.27
N ASN A 90 -8.30 0.12 -15.54
CA ASN A 90 -8.73 -0.90 -14.59
C ASN A 90 -7.83 -1.09 -13.36
N GLY A 91 -6.83 -0.24 -13.17
CA GLY A 91 -6.02 -0.22 -11.95
C GLY A 91 -6.83 0.25 -10.74
N TRP A 92 -6.47 -0.24 -9.56
CA TRP A 92 -7.02 0.24 -8.30
C TRP A 92 -6.25 1.43 -7.75
N ILE A 93 -6.99 2.38 -7.19
CA ILE A 93 -6.47 3.37 -6.25
C ILE A 93 -7.01 2.99 -4.88
N LEU A 94 -6.15 2.45 -4.02
CA LEU A 94 -6.47 2.14 -2.63
C LEU A 94 -6.04 3.29 -1.73
N ILE A 95 -6.98 3.88 -0.99
CA ILE A 95 -6.76 5.08 -0.18
C ILE A 95 -6.99 4.77 1.29
N ASN A 96 -6.05 5.15 2.14
CA ASN A 96 -6.26 5.16 3.60
C ASN A 96 -7.24 6.29 3.96
N SER A 97 -8.50 5.97 4.10
CA SER A 97 -9.55 6.94 4.44
C SER A 97 -10.71 6.27 5.13
N GLY A 98 -11.28 6.95 6.14
CA GLY A 98 -12.56 6.58 6.75
C GLY A 98 -13.79 6.96 5.91
N HIS A 99 -13.61 7.83 4.93
CA HIS A 99 -14.68 8.21 4.01
C HIS A 99 -14.92 7.12 2.96
N PRO A 100 -16.17 6.94 2.49
CA PRO A 100 -16.48 5.98 1.44
C PRO A 100 -15.86 6.42 0.09
N PRO A 101 -15.66 5.46 -0.85
CA PRO A 101 -15.01 5.73 -2.15
C PRO A 101 -15.69 6.84 -2.96
N GLU A 102 -17.00 6.97 -2.87
CA GLU A 102 -17.82 7.97 -3.57
C GLU A 102 -17.47 9.42 -3.19
N THR A 103 -16.79 9.62 -2.06
CA THR A 103 -16.32 10.95 -1.61
C THR A 103 -15.22 11.49 -2.55
N PHE A 104 -14.52 10.62 -3.27
CA PHE A 104 -13.42 10.97 -4.15
C PHE A 104 -13.89 11.23 -5.59
N ASN A 105 -14.82 12.17 -5.76
CA ASN A 105 -15.46 12.47 -7.05
C ASN A 105 -14.49 12.83 -8.19
N ASP A 106 -13.36 13.45 -7.86
CA ASP A 106 -12.31 13.79 -8.84
C ASP A 106 -11.62 12.56 -9.43
N LEU A 107 -11.76 11.40 -8.77
CA LEU A 107 -11.18 10.12 -9.18
C LEU A 107 -12.21 9.14 -9.79
N LYS A 108 -13.45 9.57 -10.05
CA LYS A 108 -14.58 8.72 -10.52
C LYS A 108 -14.28 7.89 -11.79
N ASN A 109 -13.27 8.27 -12.56
CA ASN A 109 -12.85 7.54 -13.77
C ASN A 109 -11.94 6.34 -13.47
N PHE A 110 -11.58 6.14 -12.19
CA PHE A 110 -10.73 5.06 -11.73
C PHE A 110 -11.50 4.11 -10.81
N ARG A 111 -10.97 2.91 -10.61
CA ARG A 111 -11.46 1.98 -9.59
C ARG A 111 -10.92 2.41 -8.23
N ILE A 112 -11.80 2.81 -7.32
CA ILE A 112 -11.42 3.33 -6.01
C ILE A 112 -11.78 2.33 -4.93
N ALA A 113 -10.89 2.17 -3.98
CA ALA A 113 -11.15 1.48 -2.72
C ALA A 113 -10.66 2.33 -1.55
N THR A 114 -11.40 2.31 -0.43
CA THR A 114 -11.01 3.00 0.80
C THR A 114 -11.00 2.04 1.98
N VAL A 115 -10.09 2.27 2.90
CA VAL A 115 -10.03 1.58 4.19
C VAL A 115 -9.51 2.54 5.25
N ASP A 116 -10.15 2.57 6.42
CA ASP A 116 -9.66 3.36 7.56
C ASP A 116 -8.54 2.62 8.30
N ALA A 117 -7.39 2.49 7.62
CA ALA A 117 -6.20 1.86 8.19
C ALA A 117 -5.70 2.63 9.42
N THR A 118 -6.02 3.93 9.53
CA THR A 118 -5.69 4.77 10.69
C THR A 118 -6.42 4.28 11.94
N SER A 119 -7.74 4.15 11.89
CA SER A 119 -8.54 3.64 13.01
C SER A 119 -8.18 2.19 13.34
N ILE A 120 -7.94 1.35 12.33
CA ILE A 120 -7.49 -0.03 12.51
C ILE A 120 -6.14 -0.07 13.25
N ALA A 121 -5.17 0.76 12.84
CA ALA A 121 -3.87 0.83 13.50
C ALA A 121 -4.00 1.25 14.97
N ILE A 122 -4.83 2.26 15.27
CA ILE A 122 -5.08 2.73 16.64
C ILE A 122 -5.70 1.61 17.49
N ARG A 123 -6.73 0.91 16.99
CA ARG A 123 -7.39 -0.21 17.70
C ARG A 123 -6.42 -1.35 18.04
N ASN A 124 -5.44 -1.59 17.17
CA ASN A 124 -4.42 -2.60 17.36
C ASN A 124 -3.15 -2.07 18.05
N SER A 125 -3.20 -0.84 18.60
CA SER A 125 -2.08 -0.20 19.32
C SER A 125 -0.80 -0.10 18.46
N LEU A 126 -0.93 0.09 17.14
CA LEU A 126 0.16 0.25 16.19
C LEU A 126 0.53 1.74 16.06
N GLY A 127 1.69 2.09 16.61
CA GLY A 127 2.13 3.49 16.73
C GLY A 127 1.46 4.22 17.88
N SER A 128 1.33 5.53 17.76
CA SER A 128 0.58 6.39 18.69
C SER A 128 -0.68 6.96 18.02
N ARG A 129 -1.56 7.57 18.81
CA ARG A 129 -2.76 8.24 18.25
C ARG A 129 -2.42 9.36 17.26
N THR A 130 -1.29 10.02 17.44
CA THR A 130 -0.82 11.10 16.57
C THR A 130 0.03 10.61 15.40
N ASN A 131 0.58 9.40 15.48
CA ASN A 131 1.40 8.78 14.45
C ASN A 131 1.04 7.28 14.36
N PRO A 132 -0.13 6.93 13.85
CA PRO A 132 -0.53 5.53 13.67
C PRO A 132 0.31 4.88 12.55
N ILE A 133 0.66 3.60 12.74
CA ILE A 133 1.41 2.81 11.76
C ILE A 133 0.40 2.10 10.86
N VAL A 134 0.13 2.66 9.70
CA VAL A 134 -0.90 2.20 8.74
C VAL A 134 -0.35 1.30 7.63
N ASN A 135 0.96 1.27 7.46
CA ASN A 135 1.65 0.68 6.31
C ASN A 135 1.44 -0.84 6.15
N THR A 136 1.28 -1.58 7.25
CA THR A 136 0.99 -3.02 7.22
C THR A 136 -0.50 -3.30 7.10
N ALA A 137 -1.35 -2.53 7.80
CA ALA A 137 -2.80 -2.70 7.76
C ALA A 137 -3.35 -2.56 6.33
N ILE A 138 -2.95 -1.53 5.60
CA ILE A 138 -3.46 -1.25 4.24
C ILE A 138 -3.18 -2.38 3.24
N LEU A 139 -2.15 -3.22 3.48
CA LEU A 139 -1.81 -4.35 2.60
C LEU A 139 -2.88 -5.44 2.61
N GLY A 140 -3.59 -5.61 3.73
CA GLY A 140 -4.75 -6.52 3.79
C GLY A 140 -5.89 -6.05 2.87
N ALA A 141 -6.18 -4.75 2.87
CA ALA A 141 -7.14 -4.17 1.94
C ALA A 141 -6.70 -4.34 0.48
N PHE A 142 -5.41 -4.15 0.18
CA PHE A 142 -4.87 -4.40 -1.15
C PHE A 142 -5.05 -5.85 -1.60
N SER A 143 -4.77 -6.83 -0.72
CA SER A 143 -5.04 -8.24 -0.99
C SER A 143 -6.47 -8.48 -1.44
N LYS A 144 -7.44 -7.92 -0.70
CA LYS A 144 -8.88 -8.09 -0.99
C LYS A 144 -9.29 -7.50 -2.33
N VAL A 145 -8.90 -6.27 -2.62
CA VAL A 145 -9.39 -5.56 -3.81
C VAL A 145 -8.67 -5.98 -5.08
N SER A 146 -7.40 -6.34 -4.98
CA SER A 146 -6.61 -6.77 -6.15
C SER A 146 -6.81 -8.25 -6.48
N GLY A 147 -6.98 -9.10 -5.46
CA GLY A 147 -7.00 -10.56 -5.62
C GLY A 147 -5.66 -11.15 -6.08
N LEU A 148 -4.59 -10.36 -6.08
CA LEU A 148 -3.30 -10.73 -6.65
C LEU A 148 -2.39 -11.51 -5.70
N VAL A 149 -2.64 -11.40 -4.39
CA VAL A 149 -1.87 -12.03 -3.31
C VAL A 149 -2.77 -12.38 -2.15
N GLY A 150 -2.57 -13.54 -1.55
CA GLY A 150 -3.39 -14.04 -0.44
C GLY A 150 -3.16 -13.29 0.87
N ILE A 151 -4.21 -13.14 1.67
CA ILE A 151 -4.12 -12.50 3.00
C ILE A 151 -3.21 -13.30 3.96
N ASP A 152 -3.10 -14.61 3.79
CA ASP A 152 -2.23 -15.44 4.60
C ASP A 152 -0.75 -15.20 4.29
N SER A 153 -0.40 -15.02 3.01
CA SER A 153 0.95 -14.64 2.56
C SER A 153 1.31 -13.24 3.09
N ILE A 154 0.37 -12.29 3.08
CA ILE A 154 0.56 -10.96 3.69
C ILE A 154 0.78 -11.07 5.20
N ALA A 155 -0.04 -11.84 5.91
CA ALA A 155 0.10 -11.99 7.35
C ALA A 155 1.42 -12.68 7.75
N LEU A 156 1.90 -13.62 6.92
CA LEU A 156 3.20 -14.27 7.11
C LEU A 156 4.34 -13.26 6.92
N SER A 157 4.35 -12.55 5.79
CA SER A 157 5.40 -11.57 5.48
C SER A 157 5.45 -10.43 6.51
N ILE A 158 4.31 -10.00 7.04
CA ILE A 158 4.26 -9.03 8.14
C ILE A 158 5.00 -9.55 9.37
N ARG A 159 4.78 -10.81 9.76
CA ARG A 159 5.46 -11.39 10.93
C ARG A 159 6.97 -11.53 10.72
N GLU A 160 7.41 -11.75 9.50
CA GLU A 160 8.83 -11.86 9.16
C GLU A 160 9.52 -10.49 9.14
N GLU A 161 8.90 -9.50 8.50
CA GLU A 161 9.52 -8.23 8.16
C GLU A 161 9.30 -7.10 9.19
N THR A 162 8.34 -7.22 10.10
CA THR A 162 8.13 -6.18 11.12
C THR A 162 8.98 -6.44 12.37
N PRO A 163 9.65 -5.40 12.89
CA PRO A 163 10.56 -5.56 14.04
C PRO A 163 9.83 -5.76 15.38
N GLY A 164 8.53 -5.42 15.44
CA GLY A 164 7.76 -5.54 16.69
C GLY A 164 6.26 -5.62 16.43
N LYS A 165 5.50 -6.02 17.45
CA LYS A 165 4.03 -6.16 17.38
C LYS A 165 3.57 -6.96 16.16
N LYS A 166 4.26 -8.06 15.89
CA LYS A 166 4.07 -8.86 14.67
C LYS A 166 2.66 -9.39 14.52
N ASN A 167 2.07 -9.85 15.61
CA ASN A 167 0.70 -10.38 15.62
C ASN A 167 -0.34 -9.27 15.48
N GLU A 168 -0.13 -8.13 16.13
CA GLU A 168 -1.01 -6.96 16.04
C GLU A 168 -1.00 -6.38 14.62
N ASN A 169 0.17 -6.29 13.98
CA ASN A 169 0.29 -5.88 12.59
C ASN A 169 -0.43 -6.87 11.64
N ALA A 170 -0.24 -8.17 11.81
CA ALA A 170 -0.91 -9.18 10.99
C ALA A 170 -2.44 -9.19 11.23
N LYS A 171 -2.89 -8.95 12.47
CA LYS A 171 -4.31 -8.79 12.82
C LYS A 171 -4.90 -7.55 12.13
N ALA A 172 -4.20 -6.41 12.19
CA ALA A 172 -4.64 -5.18 11.54
C ALA A 172 -4.80 -5.35 10.02
N ALA A 173 -3.90 -6.09 9.37
CA ALA A 173 -4.05 -6.41 7.95
C ALA A 173 -5.30 -7.26 7.66
N ARG A 174 -5.61 -8.24 8.51
CA ARG A 174 -6.84 -9.04 8.37
C ARG A 174 -8.11 -8.21 8.61
N GLU A 175 -8.10 -7.28 9.56
CA GLU A 175 -9.20 -6.34 9.77
C GLU A 175 -9.40 -5.46 8.52
N ALA A 176 -8.33 -4.89 7.97
CA ALA A 176 -8.39 -4.08 6.76
C ALA A 176 -8.89 -4.86 5.53
N TYR A 177 -8.56 -6.15 5.43
CA TYR A 177 -9.10 -7.05 4.41
C TYR A 177 -10.62 -7.17 4.50
N GLN A 178 -11.20 -7.16 5.70
CA GLN A 178 -12.65 -7.27 5.91
C GLN A 178 -13.37 -5.92 5.77
N GLU A 179 -12.71 -4.81 6.16
CA GLU A 179 -13.34 -3.49 6.26
C GLU A 179 -13.18 -2.62 5.00
N VAL A 180 -12.37 -3.04 4.01
CA VAL A 180 -12.19 -2.28 2.77
C VAL A 180 -13.51 -2.13 2.01
N LYS A 181 -13.75 -0.91 1.51
CA LYS A 181 -14.92 -0.54 0.72
C LYS A 181 -14.51 -0.26 -0.72
N THR A 182 -15.35 -0.63 -1.67
CA THR A 182 -15.20 -0.35 -3.09
C THR A 182 -16.42 0.42 -3.61
N ALA A 183 -16.21 1.29 -4.60
CA ALA A 183 -17.31 1.96 -5.31
C ALA A 183 -18.03 0.97 -6.23
#